data_aef9b35eb799d37494018bc8dc984075
#
_entry.id   aef9b35eb799d37494018bc8dc984075
#
_cell.length_a   1.000
_cell.length_b   1.000
_cell.length_c   1.000
_cell.angle_alpha   90.00
_cell.angle_beta   90.00
_cell.angle_gamma   90.00
#
_symmetry.space_group_name_H-M   'P 1'
#
loop_
_entity.id
_entity.type
_entity.pdbx_description
1 polymer ?
#
loop_
_entity_poly.entity_id
_entity_poly.type
_entity_poly.pdbx_seq_one_letter_code
_entity_poly.pdbx_strand_id
1 'polypeptide(L)'
;MEWPKRARTADWENGVLTLDTEKRLEAPELTAEMMERLAGYALVGFHVKGYPITDELLSPFAGHKRMVNFGVEDGALTDACFPVFSHMPKLRYLLLDGNADIRGSGLPALQNCKIDLLTLNRTGLDDAGLLCAASLPRLFHIQLDHTSVTYEGLLATAGNARIEPVAHVQ
;
A
#
# COMPACT_ATOMS: atom_id res chain seq x y z
N MET A 1 -20.51 4.62 19.83
CA MET A 1 -20.41 5.63 18.76
C MET A 1 -20.84 4.93 17.47
N GLU A 2 -21.98 5.32 16.90
CA GLU A 2 -22.41 4.77 15.63
C GLU A 2 -21.51 5.32 14.54
N TRP A 3 -20.99 4.46 13.68
CA TRP A 3 -20.36 4.86 12.42
C TRP A 3 -21.33 5.80 11.70
N PRO A 4 -20.91 6.95 11.16
CA PRO A 4 -21.83 7.88 10.52
C PRO A 4 -22.57 7.16 9.38
N LYS A 5 -23.88 7.00 9.53
CA LYS A 5 -24.80 6.36 8.55
C LYS A 5 -24.77 6.99 7.15
N ARG A 6 -23.94 8.02 6.94
CA ARG A 6 -23.75 8.75 5.68
C ARG A 6 -22.36 8.59 5.06
N ALA A 7 -21.53 7.65 5.56
CA ALA A 7 -20.33 7.26 4.84
C ALA A 7 -20.76 6.41 3.62
N ARG A 8 -21.12 7.07 2.52
CA ARG A 8 -21.42 6.41 1.23
C ARG A 8 -20.17 5.80 0.57
N THR A 9 -19.10 5.64 1.31
CA THR A 9 -17.80 5.16 0.85
C THR A 9 -17.27 4.01 1.70
N ALA A 10 -18.05 3.48 2.66
CA ALA A 10 -17.70 2.23 3.32
C ALA A 10 -18.45 1.10 2.61
N ASP A 11 -17.82 0.48 1.64
CA ASP A 11 -18.31 -0.74 1.04
C ASP A 11 -17.88 -1.93 1.90
N TRP A 12 -18.85 -2.54 2.59
CA TRP A 12 -18.66 -3.72 3.43
C TRP A 12 -18.95 -5.01 2.67
N GLU A 13 -19.15 -4.96 1.36
CA GLU A 13 -19.36 -6.16 0.58
C GLU A 13 -18.12 -7.07 0.62
N ASN A 14 -18.32 -8.31 0.99
CA ASN A 14 -17.30 -9.37 1.01
C ASN A 14 -16.09 -9.13 1.96
N GLY A 15 -16.22 -8.26 2.97
CA GLY A 15 -15.15 -7.99 3.95
C GLY A 15 -14.09 -6.99 3.46
N VAL A 16 -14.43 -6.18 2.47
CA VAL A 16 -13.61 -5.08 1.99
C VAL A 16 -14.14 -3.76 2.53
N LEU A 17 -13.28 -2.94 3.12
CA LEU A 17 -13.58 -1.57 3.53
C LEU A 17 -12.81 -0.60 2.63
N THR A 18 -13.54 0.28 1.96
CA THR A 18 -12.98 1.37 1.14
C THR A 18 -13.39 2.73 1.68
N LEU A 19 -12.44 3.63 1.88
CA LEU A 19 -12.64 5.01 2.31
C LEU A 19 -11.95 5.94 1.31
N ASP A 20 -12.69 6.89 0.73
CA ASP A 20 -12.19 7.82 -0.29
C ASP A 20 -12.66 9.24 0.05
N THR A 21 -11.72 10.21 0.07
CA THR A 21 -12.02 11.62 0.38
C THR A 21 -12.37 12.46 -0.83
N GLU A 22 -12.09 12.02 -2.05
CA GLU A 22 -12.36 12.81 -3.27
C GLU A 22 -13.85 13.21 -3.43
N LYS A 23 -14.73 12.56 -2.68
CA LYS A 23 -16.20 12.78 -2.74
C LYS A 23 -16.75 13.54 -1.54
N ARG A 24 -15.89 14.15 -0.66
CA ARG A 24 -16.39 14.77 0.57
C ARG A 24 -15.74 16.11 0.92
N LEU A 25 -16.61 17.09 1.24
CA LEU A 25 -16.26 18.35 1.90
C LEU A 25 -15.94 18.18 3.39
N GLU A 26 -16.30 17.05 4.02
CA GLU A 26 -16.09 16.76 5.45
C GLU A 26 -15.80 15.26 5.61
N ALA A 27 -14.54 14.86 5.39
CA ALA A 27 -14.09 13.51 5.72
C ALA A 27 -13.82 13.42 7.23
N PRO A 28 -14.30 12.40 7.96
CA PRO A 28 -13.95 12.20 9.35
C PRO A 28 -12.44 11.93 9.46
N GLU A 29 -11.79 12.54 10.45
CA GLU A 29 -10.42 12.22 10.77
C GLU A 29 -10.30 10.73 11.18
N LEU A 30 -9.36 10.01 10.58
CA LEU A 30 -9.06 8.63 10.97
C LEU A 30 -8.12 8.64 12.17
N THR A 31 -8.70 8.51 13.37
CA THR A 31 -7.95 8.47 14.62
C THR A 31 -7.34 7.10 14.89
N ALA A 32 -6.33 7.06 15.78
CA ALA A 32 -5.73 5.80 16.22
C ALA A 32 -6.77 4.81 16.80
N GLU A 33 -7.73 5.30 17.62
CA GLU A 33 -8.81 4.48 18.15
C GLU A 33 -9.66 3.85 17.04
N MET A 34 -9.95 4.62 15.98
CA MET A 34 -10.70 4.08 14.83
C MET A 34 -9.89 3.01 14.08
N MET A 35 -8.58 3.22 13.89
CA MET A 35 -7.71 2.25 13.23
C MET A 35 -7.59 0.96 14.04
N GLU A 36 -7.47 1.04 15.38
CA GLU A 36 -7.51 -0.13 16.27
C GLU A 36 -8.81 -0.92 16.13
N ARG A 37 -9.95 -0.23 16.12
CA ARG A 37 -11.25 -0.87 15.95
C ARG A 37 -11.40 -1.52 14.58
N LEU A 38 -10.93 -0.85 13.50
CA LEU A 38 -10.96 -1.39 12.14
C LEU A 38 -10.09 -2.64 12.01
N ALA A 39 -8.88 -2.62 12.59
CA ALA A 39 -7.98 -3.75 12.60
C ALA A 39 -8.54 -4.96 13.38
N GLY A 40 -9.46 -4.73 14.31
CA GLY A 40 -10.18 -5.78 15.05
C GLY A 40 -11.20 -6.56 14.23
N TYR A 41 -11.64 -6.03 13.07
CA TYR A 41 -12.56 -6.74 12.18
C TYR A 41 -11.82 -7.77 11.32
N ALA A 42 -12.53 -8.80 10.89
CA ALA A 42 -12.00 -9.85 10.02
C ALA A 42 -11.95 -9.40 8.55
N LEU A 43 -11.32 -8.25 8.28
CA LEU A 43 -11.23 -7.66 6.95
C LEU A 43 -10.45 -8.56 5.99
N VAL A 44 -10.90 -8.60 4.73
CA VAL A 44 -10.19 -9.19 3.60
C VAL A 44 -9.48 -8.10 2.78
N GLY A 45 -10.06 -6.90 2.77
CA GLY A 45 -9.47 -5.72 2.12
C GLY A 45 -9.69 -4.47 2.96
N PHE A 46 -8.69 -3.59 2.91
CA PHE A 46 -8.74 -2.26 3.48
C PHE A 46 -8.12 -1.30 2.47
N HIS A 47 -8.86 -0.26 2.08
CA HIS A 47 -8.39 0.74 1.14
C HIS A 47 -8.84 2.13 1.58
N VAL A 48 -7.89 3.04 1.72
CA VAL A 48 -8.12 4.46 2.02
C VAL A 48 -7.39 5.32 1.01
N LYS A 49 -8.06 6.40 0.57
CA LYS A 49 -7.49 7.35 -0.36
C LYS A 49 -7.70 8.79 0.14
N GLY A 50 -6.63 9.60 0.05
CA GLY A 50 -6.66 11.01 0.39
C GLY A 50 -6.73 11.32 1.90
N TYR A 51 -6.49 10.34 2.77
CA TYR A 51 -6.35 10.54 4.20
C TYR A 51 -4.86 10.62 4.57
N PRO A 52 -4.44 11.54 5.47
CA PRO A 52 -3.05 11.66 5.90
C PRO A 52 -2.66 10.54 6.88
N ILE A 53 -2.73 9.28 6.39
CA ILE A 53 -2.37 8.09 7.17
C ILE A 53 -0.85 8.07 7.31
N THR A 54 -0.37 8.04 8.55
CA THR A 54 1.05 7.87 8.89
C THR A 54 1.39 6.42 9.22
N ASP A 55 2.68 6.10 9.30
CA ASP A 55 3.15 4.75 9.62
C ASP A 55 2.63 4.27 10.99
N GLU A 56 2.55 5.17 11.99
CA GLU A 56 2.05 4.85 13.33
C GLU A 56 0.57 4.43 13.30
N LEU A 57 -0.25 5.10 12.46
CA LEU A 57 -1.67 4.78 12.34
C LEU A 57 -1.91 3.39 11.71
N LEU A 58 -0.93 2.82 11.02
CA LEU A 58 -1.02 1.47 10.47
C LEU A 58 -0.70 0.37 11.49
N SER A 59 -0.02 0.69 12.59
CA SER A 59 0.49 -0.31 13.54
C SER A 59 -0.56 -1.32 14.03
N PRO A 60 -1.86 -0.97 14.24
CA PRO A 60 -2.87 -1.94 14.67
C PRO A 60 -3.13 -3.06 13.66
N PHE A 61 -2.81 -2.85 12.38
CA PHE A 61 -3.01 -3.87 11.34
C PHE A 61 -1.87 -4.90 11.28
N ALA A 62 -0.79 -4.72 12.06
CA ALA A 62 0.34 -5.64 12.03
C ALA A 62 -0.09 -7.10 12.26
N GLY A 63 0.28 -7.97 11.31
CA GLY A 63 -0.04 -9.40 11.39
C GLY A 63 -1.51 -9.76 11.17
N HIS A 64 -2.31 -8.90 10.56
CA HIS A 64 -3.71 -9.18 10.25
C HIS A 64 -3.86 -10.45 9.39
N LYS A 65 -4.60 -11.45 9.89
CA LYS A 65 -4.55 -12.83 9.37
C LYS A 65 -5.34 -13.05 8.08
N ARG A 66 -6.28 -12.18 7.77
CA ARG A 66 -7.21 -12.35 6.62
C ARG A 66 -6.97 -11.37 5.49
N MET A 67 -6.20 -10.32 5.71
CA MET A 67 -5.96 -9.27 4.73
C MET A 67 -5.34 -9.83 3.45
N VAL A 68 -5.98 -9.57 2.32
CA VAL A 68 -5.54 -9.92 0.96
C VAL A 68 -5.17 -8.66 0.19
N ASN A 69 -5.97 -7.60 0.34
CA ASN A 69 -5.76 -6.30 -0.30
C ASN A 69 -5.53 -5.25 0.78
N PHE A 70 -4.48 -4.46 0.65
CA PHE A 70 -4.26 -3.31 1.51
C PHE A 70 -3.85 -2.11 0.67
N GLY A 71 -4.56 -1.00 0.84
CA GLY A 71 -4.28 0.23 0.10
C GLY A 71 -4.33 1.46 1.00
N VAL A 72 -3.30 2.30 0.91
CA VAL A 72 -3.28 3.67 1.41
C VAL A 72 -2.74 4.54 0.28
N GLU A 73 -3.63 5.25 -0.40
CA GLU A 73 -3.27 6.14 -1.49
C GLU A 73 -3.35 7.61 -1.05
N ASP A 74 -2.42 8.43 -1.56
CA ASP A 74 -2.32 9.86 -1.27
C ASP A 74 -2.28 10.13 0.26
N GLY A 75 -1.53 9.29 1.00
CA GLY A 75 -1.30 9.36 2.44
C GLY A 75 0.01 10.07 2.81
N ALA A 76 0.51 9.75 4.03
CA ALA A 76 1.77 10.26 4.55
C ALA A 76 2.69 9.12 5.03
N LEU A 77 2.69 7.99 4.27
CA LEU A 77 3.53 6.84 4.58
C LEU A 77 4.97 7.05 4.13
N THR A 78 5.86 6.44 4.89
CA THR A 78 7.28 6.32 4.59
C THR A 78 7.70 4.85 4.45
N ASP A 79 8.98 4.60 4.22
CA ASP A 79 9.53 3.23 4.22
C ASP A 79 9.34 2.50 5.57
N ALA A 80 9.03 3.19 6.67
CA ALA A 80 8.76 2.59 7.96
C ALA A 80 7.40 1.85 8.04
N CYS A 81 6.52 1.99 7.04
CA CYS A 81 5.26 1.24 6.97
C CYS A 81 5.45 -0.25 6.67
N PHE A 82 6.49 -0.66 5.93
CA PHE A 82 6.63 -2.02 5.40
C PHE A 82 6.67 -3.13 6.47
N PRO A 83 7.27 -2.96 7.67
CA PRO A 83 7.21 -3.96 8.73
C PRO A 83 5.80 -4.34 9.17
N VAL A 84 4.82 -3.43 9.07
CA VAL A 84 3.41 -3.72 9.38
C VAL A 84 2.87 -4.85 8.50
N PHE A 85 3.24 -4.84 7.23
CA PHE A 85 2.76 -5.80 6.23
C PHE A 85 3.50 -7.14 6.29
N SER A 86 4.73 -7.16 6.82
CA SER A 86 5.64 -8.32 6.80
C SER A 86 5.04 -9.59 7.45
N HIS A 87 4.09 -9.43 8.36
CA HIS A 87 3.44 -10.51 9.09
C HIS A 87 1.99 -10.79 8.64
N MET A 88 1.57 -10.28 7.48
CA MET A 88 0.26 -10.54 6.91
C MET A 88 0.32 -11.74 5.94
N PRO A 89 -0.05 -12.96 6.34
CA PRO A 89 0.25 -14.19 5.60
C PRO A 89 -0.53 -14.35 4.30
N LYS A 90 -1.61 -13.58 4.13
CA LYS A 90 -2.49 -13.65 2.95
C LYS A 90 -2.39 -12.43 2.06
N LEU A 91 -1.59 -11.42 2.42
CA LEU A 91 -1.47 -10.19 1.66
C LEU A 91 -0.88 -10.48 0.27
N ARG A 92 -1.57 -10.03 -0.77
CA ARG A 92 -1.20 -10.20 -2.18
C ARG A 92 -1.16 -8.90 -2.97
N TYR A 93 -1.99 -7.94 -2.62
CA TYR A 93 -2.13 -6.68 -3.33
C TYR A 93 -1.86 -5.55 -2.36
N LEU A 94 -0.82 -4.78 -2.63
CA LEU A 94 -0.40 -3.65 -1.81
C LEU A 94 -0.36 -2.38 -2.68
N LEU A 95 -1.25 -1.43 -2.36
CA LEU A 95 -1.46 -0.21 -3.14
C LEU A 95 -1.04 0.99 -2.28
N LEU A 96 0.07 1.64 -2.67
CA LEU A 96 0.70 2.71 -1.88
C LEU A 96 0.94 3.98 -2.72
N ASP A 97 0.14 4.19 -3.75
CA ASP A 97 0.26 5.33 -4.66
C ASP A 97 0.19 6.67 -3.92
N GLY A 98 0.95 7.65 -4.37
CA GLY A 98 0.90 9.02 -3.86
C GLY A 98 1.53 9.24 -2.48
N ASN A 99 2.23 8.25 -1.91
CA ASN A 99 3.02 8.42 -0.69
C ASN A 99 4.45 8.85 -1.07
N ALA A 100 4.68 10.16 -1.16
CA ALA A 100 5.90 10.74 -1.72
C ALA A 100 7.20 10.35 -0.99
N ASP A 101 7.11 10.01 0.29
CA ASP A 101 8.26 9.66 1.13
C ASP A 101 8.62 8.16 1.12
N ILE A 102 7.87 7.33 0.37
CA ILE A 102 8.26 5.93 0.12
C ILE A 102 9.36 5.92 -0.95
N ARG A 103 10.55 5.46 -0.59
CA ARG A 103 11.73 5.32 -1.47
C ARG A 103 12.09 3.88 -1.79
N GLY A 104 11.47 2.91 -1.12
CA GLY A 104 11.65 1.49 -1.34
C GLY A 104 12.70 0.80 -0.49
N SER A 105 13.43 1.53 0.38
CA SER A 105 14.44 0.92 1.26
C SER A 105 13.85 -0.05 2.28
N GLY A 106 12.56 0.08 2.60
CA GLY A 106 11.83 -0.81 3.51
C GLY A 106 11.28 -2.08 2.85
N LEU A 107 11.25 -2.16 1.50
CA LEU A 107 10.68 -3.30 0.75
C LEU A 107 11.28 -4.67 1.11
N PRO A 108 12.58 -4.81 1.48
CA PRO A 108 13.12 -6.10 1.92
C PRO A 108 12.37 -6.74 3.10
N ALA A 109 11.64 -5.96 3.92
CA ALA A 109 10.78 -6.51 4.97
C ALA A 109 9.68 -7.43 4.43
N LEU A 110 9.31 -7.29 3.15
CA LEU A 110 8.26 -8.07 2.48
C LEU A 110 8.74 -9.39 1.87
N GLN A 111 10.00 -9.79 2.04
CA GLN A 111 10.56 -10.99 1.41
C GLN A 111 9.82 -12.28 1.74
N ASN A 112 9.20 -12.37 2.92
CA ASN A 112 8.40 -13.53 3.33
C ASN A 112 6.91 -13.39 2.98
N CYS A 113 6.51 -12.28 2.37
CA CYS A 113 5.13 -12.04 1.95
C CYS A 113 4.85 -12.66 0.58
N LYS A 114 3.56 -12.81 0.28
CA LYS A 114 3.09 -13.36 -1.01
C LYS A 114 2.57 -12.24 -1.92
N ILE A 115 3.23 -11.09 -1.93
CA ILE A 115 2.84 -9.94 -2.75
C ILE A 115 2.95 -10.30 -4.22
N ASP A 116 1.85 -10.20 -4.94
CA ASP A 116 1.77 -10.42 -6.38
C ASP A 116 1.78 -9.08 -7.14
N LEU A 117 1.08 -8.06 -6.60
CA LEU A 117 0.98 -6.72 -7.16
C LEU A 117 1.41 -5.68 -6.12
N LEU A 118 2.24 -4.74 -6.55
CA LEU A 118 2.65 -3.57 -5.78
C LEU A 118 2.46 -2.31 -6.64
N THR A 119 1.70 -1.33 -6.14
CA THR A 119 1.61 -0.03 -6.82
C THR A 119 2.31 1.04 -6.00
N LEU A 120 3.19 1.79 -6.65
CA LEU A 120 4.03 2.84 -6.08
C LEU A 120 4.05 4.08 -6.99
N ASN A 121 2.95 4.33 -7.69
CA ASN A 121 2.85 5.52 -8.55
C ASN A 121 2.93 6.79 -7.71
N ARG A 122 3.58 7.83 -8.22
CA ARG A 122 3.73 9.13 -7.54
C ARG A 122 4.37 9.00 -6.15
N THR A 123 5.34 8.08 -5.99
CA THR A 123 6.17 7.93 -4.79
C THR A 123 7.59 8.42 -5.04
N GLY A 124 8.42 8.49 -3.99
CA GLY A 124 9.83 8.79 -4.08
C GLY A 124 10.71 7.61 -4.51
N LEU A 125 10.12 6.50 -5.01
CA LEU A 125 10.87 5.31 -5.43
C LEU A 125 11.94 5.68 -6.47
N ASP A 126 13.15 5.18 -6.25
CA ASP A 126 14.30 5.33 -7.13
C ASP A 126 14.80 3.96 -7.64
N ASP A 127 15.91 3.95 -8.37
CA ASP A 127 16.49 2.72 -8.91
C ASP A 127 16.92 1.74 -7.82
N ALA A 128 17.41 2.22 -6.69
CA ALA A 128 17.78 1.36 -5.55
C ALA A 128 16.53 0.71 -4.93
N GLY A 129 15.46 1.48 -4.76
CA GLY A 129 14.16 0.96 -4.31
C GLY A 129 13.57 -0.06 -5.28
N LEU A 130 13.69 0.18 -6.60
CA LEU A 130 13.25 -0.76 -7.63
C LEU A 130 14.01 -2.09 -7.54
N LEU A 131 15.33 -2.07 -7.29
CA LEU A 131 16.11 -3.29 -7.07
C LEU A 131 15.64 -4.06 -5.83
N CYS A 132 15.27 -3.35 -4.75
CA CYS A 132 14.66 -3.98 -3.58
C CYS A 132 13.32 -4.65 -3.94
N ALA A 133 12.45 -3.97 -4.70
CA ALA A 133 11.18 -4.54 -5.16
C ALA A 133 11.41 -5.77 -6.04
N ALA A 134 12.36 -5.71 -6.97
CA ALA A 134 12.73 -6.80 -7.86
C ALA A 134 13.23 -8.05 -7.13
N SER A 135 13.71 -7.91 -5.90
CA SER A 135 14.15 -9.03 -5.06
C SER A 135 12.99 -9.80 -4.42
N LEU A 136 11.76 -9.28 -4.44
CA LEU A 136 10.60 -9.92 -3.82
C LEU A 136 10.21 -11.20 -4.57
N PRO A 137 10.06 -12.32 -3.88
CA PRO A 137 10.07 -13.65 -4.53
C PRO A 137 8.82 -13.96 -5.37
N ARG A 138 7.74 -13.22 -5.15
CA ARG A 138 6.46 -13.47 -5.83
C ARG A 138 5.93 -12.27 -6.62
N LEU A 139 6.56 -11.12 -6.46
CA LEU A 139 6.15 -9.92 -7.18
C LEU A 139 6.31 -10.16 -8.68
N PHE A 140 5.21 -10.02 -9.44
CA PHE A 140 5.24 -10.10 -10.89
C PHE A 140 4.66 -8.87 -11.57
N HIS A 141 3.97 -8.01 -10.81
CA HIS A 141 3.40 -6.78 -11.34
C HIS A 141 3.72 -5.60 -10.42
N ILE A 142 4.37 -4.58 -10.96
CA ILE A 142 4.68 -3.34 -10.26
C ILE A 142 4.28 -2.13 -11.10
N GLN A 143 3.66 -1.12 -10.48
CA GLN A 143 3.34 0.15 -11.13
C GLN A 143 4.22 1.25 -10.54
N LEU A 144 4.83 2.08 -11.40
CA LEU A 144 5.90 3.03 -11.05
C LEU A 144 5.70 4.39 -11.72
N ASP A 145 4.51 4.75 -12.15
CA ASP A 145 4.29 6.01 -12.87
C ASP A 145 4.64 7.21 -11.98
N HIS A 146 5.32 8.20 -12.57
CA HIS A 146 5.73 9.41 -11.85
C HIS A 146 6.60 9.16 -10.61
N THR A 147 7.56 8.23 -10.71
CA THR A 147 8.61 7.97 -9.72
C THR A 147 9.96 8.52 -10.20
N SER A 148 11.01 8.35 -9.39
CA SER A 148 12.39 8.70 -9.75
C SER A 148 13.17 7.54 -10.39
N VAL A 149 12.47 6.47 -10.80
CA VAL A 149 13.08 5.32 -11.48
C VAL A 149 13.50 5.74 -12.88
N THR A 150 14.75 5.42 -13.24
CA THR A 150 15.33 5.72 -14.54
C THR A 150 15.21 4.53 -15.51
N TYR A 151 15.52 4.80 -16.80
CA TYR A 151 15.61 3.74 -17.80
C TYR A 151 16.72 2.73 -17.47
N GLU A 152 17.85 3.19 -16.93
CA GLU A 152 18.94 2.34 -16.47
C GLU A 152 18.52 1.44 -15.32
N GLY A 153 17.73 1.95 -14.37
CA GLY A 153 17.16 1.18 -13.28
C GLY A 153 16.23 0.07 -13.79
N LEU A 154 15.37 0.39 -14.78
CA LEU A 154 14.52 -0.61 -15.42
C LEU A 154 15.34 -1.69 -16.14
N LEU A 155 16.39 -1.30 -16.88
CA LEU A 155 17.28 -2.26 -17.54
C LEU A 155 18.00 -3.18 -16.54
N ALA A 156 18.41 -2.64 -15.40
CA ALA A 156 19.08 -3.43 -14.35
C ALA A 156 18.15 -4.52 -13.78
N THR A 157 16.83 -4.33 -13.83
CA THR A 157 15.83 -5.29 -13.36
C THR A 157 15.26 -6.17 -14.47
N ALA A 158 15.50 -5.86 -15.75
CA ALA A 158 14.94 -6.57 -16.90
C ALA A 158 15.36 -8.05 -17.00
N GLY A 159 16.43 -8.46 -16.32
CA GLY A 159 16.82 -9.86 -16.18
C GLY A 159 15.95 -10.66 -15.21
N ASN A 160 15.11 -9.98 -14.41
CA ASN A 160 14.15 -10.62 -13.54
C ASN A 160 12.81 -10.81 -14.29
N ALA A 161 12.72 -11.92 -15.05
CA ALA A 161 11.60 -12.23 -15.96
C ALA A 161 10.20 -12.30 -15.30
N ARG A 162 10.09 -11.91 -14.03
CA ARG A 162 8.84 -11.94 -13.25
C ARG A 162 8.20 -10.56 -13.07
N ILE A 163 8.89 -9.47 -13.45
CA ILE A 163 8.37 -8.12 -13.26
C ILE A 163 8.03 -7.55 -14.62
N GLU A 164 6.75 -7.32 -14.85
CA GLU A 164 6.27 -6.49 -15.96
C GLU A 164 6.07 -5.07 -15.40
N PRO A 165 7.04 -4.15 -15.58
CA PRO A 165 6.86 -2.77 -15.18
C PRO A 165 5.84 -2.14 -16.13
N VAL A 166 4.72 -1.69 -15.60
CA VAL A 166 3.84 -0.75 -16.30
C VAL A 166 4.32 0.64 -15.90
N ALA A 167 5.28 1.17 -16.63
CA ALA A 167 5.81 2.50 -16.40
C ALA A 167 5.58 3.36 -17.65
N HIS A 168 4.99 4.53 -17.45
CA HIS A 168 5.15 5.63 -18.39
C HIS A 168 6.40 6.40 -17.96
N VAL A 169 7.56 5.98 -18.46
CA VAL A 169 8.81 6.71 -18.25
C VAL A 169 8.71 7.98 -19.09
N GLN A 170 8.81 9.15 -18.45
CA GLN A 170 8.95 10.44 -19.12
C GLN A 170 10.35 10.65 -19.68
#